data_f1a693f898478e4d00aab28fa6646afe
#
_entry.id   f1a693f898478e4d00aab28fa6646afe
#
_cell.length_a   1.000
_cell.length_b   1.000
_cell.length_c   1.000
_cell.angle_alpha   90.00
_cell.angle_beta   90.00
_cell.angle_gamma   90.00
#
_symmetry.space_group_name_H-M   'P 1'
#
loop_
_entity.id
_entity.type
_entity.pdbx_description
1 polymer ?
#
loop_
_entity_poly.entity_id
_entity_poly.type
_entity_poly.pdbx_seq_one_letter_code
_entity_poly.pdbx_strand_id
1 'polypeptide(L)'
;ESGKSQIQLIEILKDEANKKYGCSIRTGNPGQENYYVYLDDGLYTGSRLRKDIKRCLQTIPEGSHIDVIYLIACRSGMDFSKSVLEKVCKTKNIKLNIHRWREICNNKTITRINNVTSYEPVQECLWPSSRLAKLPEVSSYIEKLERVNGKKVYYVFRNARYQYTEGIFSNLENRDIVEEEFLKKGIAITKNIQDHKGLYPLGYNLTPSFGFGSFCATDLNISNTCPIVLWWGNVIEKGNELDCWYPLLPRRISNADINPFNADWEPEEIEDD
;
A
#
# COMPACT_ATOMS: atom_id res chain seq x y z
N GLU A 1 16.19 3.08 -8.00
CA GLU A 1 15.82 4.50 -8.17
C GLU A 1 14.92 4.90 -7.01
N SER A 2 15.31 5.92 -6.23
CA SER A 2 14.44 6.52 -5.22
C SER A 2 13.23 7.15 -5.92
N GLY A 3 12.01 6.96 -5.37
CA GLY A 3 10.82 7.61 -5.92
C GLY A 3 10.89 9.13 -5.79
N LYS A 4 10.18 9.83 -6.65
CA LYS A 4 10.17 11.31 -6.63
C LYS A 4 9.74 11.88 -5.29
N SER A 5 8.76 11.25 -4.61
CA SER A 5 8.31 11.66 -3.28
C SER A 5 9.41 11.55 -2.21
N GLN A 6 10.21 10.48 -2.23
CA GLN A 6 11.34 10.33 -1.30
C GLN A 6 12.38 11.42 -1.51
N ILE A 7 12.73 11.74 -2.77
CA ILE A 7 13.70 12.79 -3.07
C ILE A 7 13.19 14.13 -2.54
N GLN A 8 11.96 14.49 -2.84
CA GLN A 8 11.34 15.74 -2.37
C GLN A 8 11.32 15.84 -0.84
N LEU A 9 10.95 14.74 -0.17
CA LEU A 9 10.91 14.71 1.28
C LEU A 9 12.30 14.86 1.91
N ILE A 10 13.32 14.24 1.30
CA ILE A 10 14.73 14.40 1.73
C ILE A 10 15.21 15.84 1.53
N GLU A 11 14.88 16.48 0.42
CA GLU A 11 15.26 17.88 0.19
C GLU A 11 14.60 18.83 1.20
N ILE A 12 13.32 18.65 1.49
CA ILE A 12 12.63 19.41 2.55
C ILE A 12 13.33 19.20 3.89
N LEU A 13 13.67 17.96 4.24
CA LEU A 13 14.36 17.65 5.50
C LEU A 13 15.75 18.30 5.58
N LYS A 14 16.52 18.28 4.49
CA LYS A 14 17.84 18.93 4.42
C LYS A 14 17.73 20.43 4.66
N ASP A 15 16.79 21.09 3.98
CA ASP A 15 16.58 22.52 4.09
C ASP A 15 16.20 22.93 5.51
N GLU A 16 15.25 22.21 6.11
CA GLU A 16 14.78 22.50 7.47
C GLU A 16 15.86 22.19 8.53
N ALA A 17 16.61 21.10 8.38
CA ALA A 17 17.71 20.75 9.28
C ALA A 17 18.82 21.81 9.24
N ASN A 18 19.16 22.29 8.05
CA ASN A 18 20.16 23.35 7.88
C ASN A 18 19.67 24.68 8.49
N LYS A 19 18.44 25.11 8.17
CA LYS A 19 17.87 26.36 8.68
C LYS A 19 17.73 26.37 10.20
N LYS A 20 17.27 25.27 10.79
CA LYS A 20 16.89 25.23 12.21
C LYS A 20 18.05 24.83 13.12
N TYR A 21 18.97 23.99 12.65
CA TYR A 21 20.00 23.39 13.47
C TYR A 21 21.43 23.61 12.93
N GLY A 22 21.59 24.21 11.76
CA GLY A 22 22.89 24.34 11.08
C GLY A 22 23.54 23.01 10.70
N CYS A 23 22.72 21.95 10.57
CA CYS A 23 23.19 20.59 10.27
C CYS A 23 23.09 20.29 8.79
N SER A 24 24.11 19.62 8.23
CA SER A 24 24.08 19.05 6.88
C SER A 24 23.73 17.57 6.94
N ILE A 25 22.70 17.15 6.18
CA ILE A 25 22.32 15.74 6.05
C ILE A 25 23.01 15.16 4.82
N ARG A 26 23.77 14.10 4.98
CA ARG A 26 24.35 13.33 3.88
C ARG A 26 23.30 12.42 3.30
N THR A 27 23.27 12.33 1.97
CA THR A 27 22.37 11.44 1.24
C THR A 27 23.18 10.67 0.21
N GLY A 28 22.72 9.48 -0.14
CA GLY A 28 23.37 8.62 -1.14
C GLY A 28 23.45 7.17 -0.68
N ASN A 29 24.39 6.44 -1.27
CA ASN A 29 24.59 5.04 -0.92
C ASN A 29 25.16 4.92 0.50
N PRO A 30 24.74 3.87 1.24
CA PRO A 30 25.32 3.55 2.53
C PRO A 30 26.84 3.42 2.40
N GLY A 31 27.56 4.12 3.24
CA GLY A 31 29.02 4.13 3.27
C GLY A 31 29.55 3.42 4.52
N GLN A 32 30.53 4.06 5.20
CA GLN A 32 31.13 3.55 6.44
C GLN A 32 30.40 4.04 7.71
N GLU A 33 29.25 4.61 7.56
CA GLU A 33 28.44 5.09 8.68
C GLU A 33 27.82 3.91 9.44
N ASN A 34 27.52 4.14 10.72
CA ASN A 34 26.86 3.13 11.56
C ASN A 34 25.38 3.45 11.82
N TYR A 35 24.87 4.57 11.30
CA TYR A 35 23.50 5.03 11.50
C TYR A 35 22.90 5.50 10.18
N TYR A 36 21.78 4.91 9.81
CA TYR A 36 21.09 5.18 8.56
C TYR A 36 19.63 5.53 8.81
N VAL A 37 19.11 6.44 8.01
CA VAL A 37 17.69 6.80 8.02
C VAL A 37 17.10 6.52 6.63
N TYR A 38 16.08 5.70 6.59
CA TYR A 38 15.21 5.52 5.43
C TYR A 38 13.96 6.39 5.61
N LEU A 39 13.68 7.28 4.69
CA LEU A 39 12.57 8.23 4.77
C LEU A 39 11.66 8.07 3.56
N ASP A 40 10.35 7.93 3.78
CA ASP A 40 9.35 7.93 2.71
C ASP A 40 8.01 8.49 3.23
N ASP A 41 7.11 8.88 2.33
CA ASP A 41 5.82 9.49 2.67
C ASP A 41 4.77 8.46 3.11
N GLY A 42 4.70 7.29 2.46
CA GLY A 42 3.65 6.32 2.75
C GLY A 42 4.05 4.85 2.67
N LEU A 43 3.78 4.10 3.73
CA LEU A 43 3.90 2.65 3.76
C LEU A 43 2.50 2.00 3.71
N TYR A 44 2.20 1.27 2.66
CA TYR A 44 0.94 0.55 2.50
C TYR A 44 1.14 -0.97 2.59
N THR A 45 1.54 -1.63 1.51
CA THR A 45 1.85 -3.08 1.52
C THR A 45 3.25 -3.38 2.08
N GLY A 46 4.13 -2.39 2.12
CA GLY A 46 5.52 -2.51 2.55
C GLY A 46 6.46 -3.21 1.57
N SER A 47 5.99 -3.62 0.38
CA SER A 47 6.83 -4.31 -0.61
C SER A 47 8.06 -3.50 -0.99
N ARG A 48 7.90 -2.19 -1.24
CA ARG A 48 9.00 -1.30 -1.56
C ARG A 48 10.02 -1.22 -0.44
N LEU A 49 9.56 -1.01 0.81
CA LEU A 49 10.44 -0.97 1.97
C LEU A 49 11.29 -2.25 2.08
N ARG A 50 10.65 -3.41 1.94
CA ARG A 50 11.36 -4.70 2.04
C ARG A 50 12.42 -4.85 0.95
N LYS A 51 12.09 -4.47 -0.30
CA LYS A 51 13.03 -4.50 -1.43
C LYS A 51 14.20 -3.55 -1.20
N ASP A 52 13.92 -2.32 -0.80
CA ASP A 52 14.94 -1.27 -0.62
C ASP A 52 15.88 -1.61 0.54
N ILE A 53 15.35 -2.01 1.70
CA ILE A 53 16.17 -2.40 2.85
C ILE A 53 17.00 -3.65 2.55
N LYS A 54 16.44 -4.70 1.95
CA LYS A 54 17.20 -5.90 1.54
C LYS A 54 18.38 -5.52 0.61
N ARG A 55 18.18 -4.57 -0.32
CA ARG A 55 19.24 -4.06 -1.18
C ARG A 55 20.31 -3.30 -0.38
N CYS A 56 19.91 -2.40 0.50
CA CYS A 56 20.83 -1.63 1.33
C CYS A 56 21.66 -2.52 2.27
N LEU A 57 21.09 -3.61 2.77
CA LEU A 57 21.80 -4.55 3.64
C LEU A 57 23.04 -5.21 2.99
N GLN A 58 23.17 -5.15 1.66
CA GLN A 58 24.37 -5.65 0.98
C GLN A 58 25.59 -4.76 1.20
N THR A 59 25.38 -3.48 1.48
CA THR A 59 26.44 -2.47 1.63
C THR A 59 26.55 -1.88 3.03
N ILE A 60 25.52 -2.00 3.85
CA ILE A 60 25.52 -1.52 5.23
C ILE A 60 26.41 -2.43 6.10
N PRO A 61 27.35 -1.84 6.90
CA PRO A 61 28.20 -2.58 7.82
C PRO A 61 27.40 -3.35 8.88
N GLU A 62 27.96 -4.46 9.35
CA GLU A 62 27.45 -5.17 10.52
C GLU A 62 27.40 -4.28 11.76
N GLY A 63 26.44 -4.51 12.64
CA GLY A 63 26.26 -3.73 13.86
C GLY A 63 25.65 -2.34 13.67
N SER A 64 25.26 -1.99 12.44
CA SER A 64 24.65 -0.70 12.13
C SER A 64 23.22 -0.58 12.69
N HIS A 65 22.71 0.65 12.67
CA HIS A 65 21.36 1.01 13.05
C HIS A 65 20.61 1.61 11.85
N ILE A 66 19.40 1.17 11.61
CA ILE A 66 18.51 1.69 10.57
C ILE A 66 17.22 2.17 11.22
N ASP A 67 16.92 3.45 11.10
CA ASP A 67 15.61 4.00 11.40
C ASP A 67 14.83 4.23 10.11
N VAL A 68 13.68 3.60 10.01
CA VAL A 68 12.72 3.78 8.93
C VAL A 68 11.64 4.74 9.40
N ILE A 69 11.43 5.83 8.69
CA ILE A 69 10.47 6.89 9.07
C ILE A 69 9.46 7.10 7.96
N TYR A 70 8.19 6.98 8.31
CA TYR A 70 7.07 7.25 7.43
C TYR A 70 6.14 8.35 7.98
N LEU A 71 5.62 9.20 7.10
CA LEU A 71 4.53 10.10 7.48
C LEU A 71 3.25 9.30 7.76
N ILE A 72 2.93 8.36 6.87
CA ILE A 72 1.73 7.52 6.97
C ILE A 72 2.14 6.05 6.82
N ALA A 73 1.65 5.18 7.70
CA ALA A 73 1.86 3.75 7.57
C ALA A 73 0.58 2.93 7.85
N CYS A 74 0.25 2.03 6.94
CA CYS A 74 -0.78 1.03 7.19
C CYS A 74 -0.25 -0.07 8.11
N ARG A 75 -0.98 -0.33 9.21
CA ARG A 75 -0.58 -1.26 10.27
C ARG A 75 -0.18 -2.63 9.73
N SER A 76 -1.01 -3.27 8.93
CA SER A 76 -0.73 -4.62 8.41
C SER A 76 0.51 -4.68 7.54
N GLY A 77 0.74 -3.68 6.67
CA GLY A 77 1.94 -3.62 5.85
C GLY A 77 3.20 -3.35 6.67
N MET A 78 3.07 -2.53 7.71
CA MET A 78 4.16 -2.24 8.65
C MET A 78 4.54 -3.48 9.46
N ASP A 79 3.57 -4.15 10.09
CA ASP A 79 3.79 -5.33 10.92
C ASP A 79 4.40 -6.47 10.12
N PHE A 80 3.89 -6.72 8.92
CA PHE A 80 4.45 -7.72 8.02
C PHE A 80 5.89 -7.36 7.60
N SER A 81 6.12 -6.11 7.20
CA SER A 81 7.48 -5.68 6.80
C SER A 81 8.47 -5.77 7.95
N LYS A 82 8.05 -5.38 9.16
CA LYS A 82 8.86 -5.50 10.37
C LYS A 82 9.26 -6.94 10.63
N SER A 83 8.30 -7.86 10.65
CA SER A 83 8.54 -9.29 10.88
C SER A 83 9.55 -9.90 9.87
N VAL A 84 9.42 -9.56 8.58
CA VAL A 84 10.35 -10.05 7.55
C VAL A 84 11.73 -9.42 7.69
N LEU A 85 11.80 -8.09 7.87
CA LEU A 85 13.08 -7.37 7.89
C LEU A 85 13.88 -7.62 9.17
N GLU A 86 13.22 -7.78 10.32
CA GLU A 86 13.91 -8.12 11.59
C GLU A 86 14.68 -9.45 11.48
N LYS A 87 14.12 -10.45 10.80
CA LYS A 87 14.81 -11.72 10.56
C LYS A 87 16.12 -11.51 9.78
N VAL A 88 16.06 -10.73 8.70
CA VAL A 88 17.23 -10.48 7.84
C VAL A 88 18.23 -9.54 8.52
N CYS A 89 17.79 -8.51 9.21
CA CYS A 89 18.66 -7.60 9.95
C CYS A 89 19.41 -8.30 11.09
N LYS A 90 18.75 -9.25 11.75
CA LYS A 90 19.36 -10.03 12.84
C LYS A 90 20.58 -10.84 12.37
N THR A 91 20.60 -11.36 11.14
CA THR A 91 21.75 -12.13 10.62
C THR A 91 23.02 -11.28 10.48
N LYS A 92 22.89 -9.96 10.41
CA LYS A 92 23.98 -8.97 10.32
C LYS A 92 24.14 -8.14 11.59
N ASN A 93 23.51 -8.52 12.69
CA ASN A 93 23.48 -7.74 13.93
C ASN A 93 23.04 -6.29 13.73
N ILE A 94 22.16 -6.01 12.75
CA ILE A 94 21.67 -4.67 12.45
C ILE A 94 20.40 -4.42 13.25
N LYS A 95 20.34 -3.29 13.94
CA LYS A 95 19.16 -2.82 14.66
C LYS A 95 18.23 -2.08 13.69
N LEU A 96 16.98 -2.53 13.58
CA LEU A 96 15.95 -1.89 12.75
C LEU A 96 14.83 -1.35 13.61
N ASN A 97 14.48 -0.08 13.43
CA ASN A 97 13.26 0.50 13.99
C ASN A 97 12.40 1.05 12.85
N ILE A 98 11.08 0.97 13.01
CA ILE A 98 10.11 1.55 12.07
C ILE A 98 9.25 2.55 12.83
N HIS A 99 9.29 3.80 12.39
CA HIS A 99 8.54 4.91 12.94
C HIS A 99 7.49 5.40 11.95
N ARG A 100 6.36 5.86 12.45
CA ARG A 100 5.31 6.51 11.66
C ARG A 100 4.71 7.66 12.45
N TRP A 101 4.33 8.70 11.75
CA TRP A 101 3.59 9.79 12.37
C TRP A 101 2.10 9.43 12.47
N ARG A 102 1.49 8.97 11.36
CA ARG A 102 0.09 8.53 11.34
C ARG A 102 0.00 7.04 10.98
N GLU A 103 -0.68 6.28 11.81
CA GLU A 103 -1.03 4.89 11.51
C GLU A 103 -2.43 4.82 10.89
N ILE A 104 -2.58 3.99 9.86
CA ILE A 104 -3.87 3.66 9.24
C ILE A 104 -4.20 2.20 9.54
N CYS A 105 -5.39 1.98 10.09
CA CYS A 105 -5.89 0.63 10.36
C CYS A 105 -6.57 0.05 9.12
N ASN A 106 -6.00 -1.05 8.59
CA ASN A 106 -6.55 -1.79 7.46
C ASN A 106 -6.73 -3.29 7.73
N ASN A 107 -6.81 -3.66 8.99
CA ASN A 107 -6.97 -5.05 9.39
C ASN A 107 -8.35 -5.57 9.01
N LYS A 108 -8.39 -6.53 8.08
CA LYS A 108 -9.62 -7.18 7.62
C LYS A 108 -10.02 -8.39 8.46
N THR A 109 -9.19 -8.77 9.43
CA THR A 109 -9.43 -9.88 10.35
C THR A 109 -9.32 -9.41 11.78
N ILE A 110 -10.21 -9.89 12.65
CA ILE A 110 -10.10 -9.68 14.09
C ILE A 110 -9.30 -10.83 14.66
N THR A 111 -8.11 -10.54 15.13
CA THR A 111 -7.29 -11.54 15.83
C THR A 111 -7.76 -11.63 17.27
N ARG A 112 -8.12 -12.83 17.70
CA ARG A 112 -8.43 -13.14 19.10
C ARG A 112 -7.26 -13.89 19.72
N ILE A 113 -6.69 -13.32 20.75
CA ILE A 113 -5.70 -14.00 21.59
C ILE A 113 -6.37 -14.29 22.93
N ASN A 114 -6.45 -15.57 23.33
CA ASN A 114 -7.11 -16.02 24.57
C ASN A 114 -8.55 -15.51 24.72
N ASN A 115 -9.34 -15.53 23.64
CA ASN A 115 -10.70 -15.01 23.59
C ASN A 115 -10.85 -13.48 23.80
N VAL A 116 -9.77 -12.74 23.88
CA VAL A 116 -9.78 -11.28 23.96
C VAL A 116 -9.49 -10.71 22.57
N THR A 117 -10.28 -9.73 22.14
CA THR A 117 -10.01 -8.98 20.90
C THR A 117 -8.74 -8.15 21.12
N SER A 118 -7.70 -8.42 20.34
CA SER A 118 -6.38 -7.81 20.55
C SER A 118 -6.27 -6.37 20.08
N TYR A 119 -7.27 -5.85 19.38
CA TYR A 119 -7.34 -4.44 18.92
C TYR A 119 -8.76 -4.04 18.55
N GLU A 120 -9.04 -2.76 18.61
CA GLU A 120 -10.31 -2.21 18.14
C GLU A 120 -10.40 -2.32 16.62
N PRO A 121 -11.54 -2.79 16.09
CA PRO A 121 -11.75 -2.96 14.66
C PRO A 121 -12.08 -1.63 13.97
N VAL A 122 -11.16 -0.67 14.01
CA VAL A 122 -11.27 0.59 13.28
C VAL A 122 -11.05 0.36 11.81
N GLN A 123 -11.94 0.88 10.96
CA GLN A 123 -11.81 0.83 9.50
C GLN A 123 -11.42 2.19 8.94
N GLU A 124 -10.18 2.28 8.52
CA GLU A 124 -9.60 3.44 7.84
C GLU A 124 -9.21 3.14 6.37
N CYS A 125 -9.67 1.99 5.85
CA CYS A 125 -9.57 1.62 4.44
C CYS A 125 -10.95 1.26 3.91
N LEU A 126 -11.13 1.34 2.59
CA LEU A 126 -12.36 0.88 1.94
C LEU A 126 -12.41 -0.66 1.97
N TRP A 127 -13.50 -1.19 2.44
CA TRP A 127 -13.75 -2.62 2.50
C TRP A 127 -15.25 -2.87 2.35
N PRO A 128 -15.72 -3.16 1.13
CA PRO A 128 -17.13 -3.16 0.79
C PRO A 128 -17.99 -4.09 1.63
N SER A 129 -19.21 -3.67 1.89
CA SER A 129 -20.22 -4.48 2.58
C SER A 129 -20.62 -5.71 1.73
N SER A 130 -20.88 -6.84 2.38
CA SER A 130 -21.35 -8.06 1.74
C SER A 130 -22.71 -7.94 1.01
N ARG A 131 -23.48 -6.88 1.26
CA ARG A 131 -24.70 -6.57 0.51
C ARG A 131 -24.44 -6.39 -0.99
N LEU A 132 -23.23 -5.91 -1.36
CA LEU A 132 -22.83 -5.68 -2.74
C LEU A 132 -22.58 -6.96 -3.53
N ALA A 133 -22.48 -8.11 -2.87
CA ALA A 133 -22.34 -9.41 -3.54
C ALA A 133 -23.53 -9.75 -4.43
N LYS A 134 -24.69 -9.11 -4.21
CA LYS A 134 -25.92 -9.31 -5.00
C LYS A 134 -25.92 -8.53 -6.32
N LEU A 135 -25.02 -7.59 -6.49
CA LEU A 135 -24.90 -6.81 -7.73
C LEU A 135 -24.28 -7.68 -8.83
N PRO A 136 -24.90 -7.76 -10.03
CA PRO A 136 -24.43 -8.63 -11.11
C PRO A 136 -22.98 -8.38 -11.52
N GLU A 137 -22.55 -7.12 -11.60
CA GLU A 137 -21.19 -6.74 -11.95
C GLU A 137 -20.18 -7.17 -10.89
N VAL A 138 -20.57 -7.16 -9.61
CA VAL A 138 -19.72 -7.57 -8.49
C VAL A 138 -19.57 -9.09 -8.44
N SER A 139 -20.68 -9.83 -8.58
CA SER A 139 -20.64 -11.30 -8.62
C SER A 139 -19.83 -11.80 -9.80
N SER A 140 -20.04 -11.24 -11.01
CA SER A 140 -19.27 -11.58 -12.20
C SER A 140 -17.77 -11.29 -12.03
N TYR A 141 -17.42 -10.20 -11.34
CA TYR A 141 -16.04 -9.87 -11.05
C TYR A 141 -15.40 -10.89 -10.10
N ILE A 142 -16.08 -11.31 -9.05
CA ILE A 142 -15.60 -12.35 -8.12
C ILE A 142 -15.40 -13.68 -8.87
N GLU A 143 -16.34 -14.10 -9.68
CA GLU A 143 -16.22 -15.32 -10.50
C GLU A 143 -15.00 -15.26 -11.43
N LYS A 144 -14.74 -14.09 -12.04
CA LYS A 144 -13.52 -13.87 -12.84
C LYS A 144 -12.25 -14.02 -12.00
N LEU A 145 -12.20 -13.40 -10.81
CA LEU A 145 -11.06 -13.52 -9.91
C LEU A 145 -10.80 -14.97 -9.50
N GLU A 146 -11.84 -15.70 -9.11
CA GLU A 146 -11.75 -17.11 -8.70
C GLU A 146 -11.26 -18.00 -9.86
N ARG A 147 -11.77 -17.75 -11.07
CA ARG A 147 -11.35 -18.48 -12.27
C ARG A 147 -9.88 -18.27 -12.59
N VAL A 148 -9.43 -17.03 -12.57
CA VAL A 148 -8.03 -16.68 -12.87
C VAL A 148 -7.08 -17.26 -11.83
N ASN A 149 -7.47 -17.26 -10.55
CA ASN A 149 -6.63 -17.76 -9.47
C ASN A 149 -6.75 -19.26 -9.20
N GLY A 150 -7.72 -19.95 -9.81
CA GLY A 150 -7.96 -21.38 -9.60
C GLY A 150 -8.45 -21.76 -8.20
N LYS A 151 -8.80 -20.78 -7.38
CA LYS A 151 -9.28 -20.99 -6.00
C LYS A 151 -10.24 -19.89 -5.56
N LYS A 152 -11.04 -20.17 -4.54
CA LYS A 152 -11.95 -19.19 -3.93
C LYS A 152 -11.20 -17.99 -3.36
N VAL A 153 -11.80 -16.81 -3.49
CA VAL A 153 -11.28 -15.56 -2.96
C VAL A 153 -11.98 -15.25 -1.63
N TYR A 154 -11.19 -15.16 -0.56
CA TYR A 154 -11.70 -14.90 0.78
C TYR A 154 -11.51 -13.44 1.18
N TYR A 155 -12.27 -12.99 2.18
CA TYR A 155 -12.16 -11.66 2.77
C TYR A 155 -12.36 -10.48 1.81
N VAL A 156 -13.08 -10.70 0.70
CA VAL A 156 -13.38 -9.60 -0.23
C VAL A 156 -14.36 -8.59 0.36
N PHE A 157 -15.28 -9.06 1.22
CA PHE A 157 -16.29 -8.23 1.85
C PHE A 157 -16.05 -8.04 3.35
N ARG A 158 -16.50 -6.91 3.86
CA ARG A 158 -16.60 -6.62 5.29
C ARG A 158 -17.57 -7.60 5.94
N ASN A 159 -17.11 -8.24 7.02
CA ASN A 159 -17.91 -9.22 7.73
C ASN A 159 -18.97 -8.53 8.60
N ALA A 160 -20.24 -8.73 8.27
CA ALA A 160 -21.37 -8.14 8.98
C ALA A 160 -21.51 -8.60 10.46
N ARG A 161 -20.80 -9.66 10.87
CA ARG A 161 -20.81 -10.14 12.26
C ARG A 161 -19.97 -9.28 13.20
N TYR A 162 -19.10 -8.42 12.67
CA TYR A 162 -18.24 -7.57 13.45
C TYR A 162 -18.72 -6.13 13.39
N GLN A 163 -18.73 -5.47 14.55
CA GLN A 163 -18.90 -4.03 14.61
C GLN A 163 -17.54 -3.40 14.36
N TYR A 164 -17.50 -2.45 13.44
CA TYR A 164 -16.30 -1.67 13.12
C TYR A 164 -16.53 -0.22 13.49
N THR A 165 -15.54 0.39 14.12
CA THR A 165 -15.53 1.83 14.31
C THR A 165 -15.21 2.50 12.98
N GLU A 166 -16.04 3.45 12.58
CA GLU A 166 -15.83 4.23 11.36
C GLU A 166 -14.65 5.18 11.53
N GLY A 167 -13.70 5.12 10.61
CA GLY A 167 -12.48 5.91 10.67
C GLY A 167 -12.29 6.91 9.53
N ILE A 168 -13.20 6.89 8.51
CA ILE A 168 -13.09 7.76 7.33
C ILE A 168 -14.35 8.62 7.17
N PHE A 169 -15.53 8.03 7.28
CA PHE A 169 -16.82 8.66 6.98
C PHE A 169 -17.55 9.03 8.26
N SER A 170 -18.49 9.96 8.15
CA SER A 170 -19.32 10.38 9.28
C SER A 170 -20.24 9.27 9.81
N ASN A 171 -20.57 8.29 8.99
CA ASN A 171 -21.38 7.12 9.34
C ASN A 171 -21.20 5.97 8.32
N LEU A 172 -21.74 4.81 8.65
CA LEU A 172 -21.66 3.61 7.79
C LEU A 172 -22.49 3.72 6.52
N GLU A 173 -23.54 4.51 6.49
CA GLU A 173 -24.38 4.72 5.30
C GLU A 173 -23.58 5.47 4.23
N ASN A 174 -22.91 6.54 4.60
CA ASN A 174 -22.04 7.30 3.69
C ASN A 174 -20.87 6.43 3.17
N ARG A 175 -20.29 5.60 4.03
CA ARG A 175 -19.29 4.63 3.61
C ARG A 175 -19.84 3.68 2.55
N ASP A 176 -20.99 3.10 2.80
CA ASP A 176 -21.60 2.11 1.92
C ASP A 176 -21.91 2.70 0.53
N ILE A 177 -22.35 3.97 0.46
CA ILE A 177 -22.58 4.68 -0.80
C ILE A 177 -21.26 4.83 -1.59
N VAL A 178 -20.22 5.32 -0.93
CA VAL A 178 -18.92 5.54 -1.60
C VAL A 178 -18.27 4.22 -2.00
N GLU A 179 -18.30 3.20 -1.13
CA GLU A 179 -17.73 1.88 -1.44
C GLU A 179 -18.45 1.22 -2.62
N GLU A 180 -19.78 1.35 -2.71
CA GLU A 180 -20.57 0.84 -3.82
C GLU A 180 -20.16 1.51 -5.14
N GLU A 181 -20.17 2.85 -5.19
CA GLU A 181 -19.84 3.58 -6.41
C GLU A 181 -18.37 3.37 -6.84
N PHE A 182 -17.43 3.39 -5.89
CA PHE A 182 -16.03 3.14 -6.21
C PHE A 182 -15.80 1.72 -6.71
N LEU A 183 -16.47 0.74 -6.13
CA LEU A 183 -16.36 -0.65 -6.58
C LEU A 183 -16.94 -0.83 -7.99
N LYS A 184 -18.14 -0.32 -8.26
CA LYS A 184 -18.77 -0.39 -9.59
C LYS A 184 -17.90 0.26 -10.67
N LYS A 185 -17.48 1.49 -10.43
CA LYS A 185 -16.66 2.25 -11.40
C LYS A 185 -15.28 1.61 -11.55
N GLY A 186 -14.67 1.18 -10.45
CA GLY A 186 -13.40 0.46 -10.48
C GLY A 186 -13.47 -0.85 -11.28
N ILE A 187 -14.55 -1.62 -11.13
CA ILE A 187 -14.80 -2.82 -11.96
C ILE A 187 -14.92 -2.45 -13.45
N ALA A 188 -15.64 -1.36 -13.77
CA ALA A 188 -15.78 -0.90 -15.14
C ALA A 188 -14.43 -0.49 -15.75
N ILE A 189 -13.57 0.21 -15.00
CA ILE A 189 -12.21 0.58 -15.43
C ILE A 189 -11.36 -0.68 -15.64
N THR A 190 -11.35 -1.61 -14.69
CA THR A 190 -10.52 -2.82 -14.78
C THR A 190 -10.88 -3.75 -15.94
N LYS A 191 -12.10 -3.65 -16.51
CA LYS A 191 -12.46 -4.40 -17.71
C LYS A 191 -11.61 -4.02 -18.92
N ASN A 192 -11.14 -2.79 -18.98
CA ASN A 192 -10.37 -2.25 -20.10
C ASN A 192 -8.85 -2.44 -19.92
N ILE A 193 -8.41 -2.98 -18.79
CA ILE A 193 -6.99 -3.22 -18.51
C ILE A 193 -6.66 -4.67 -18.91
N GLN A 194 -5.73 -4.84 -19.86
CA GLN A 194 -5.40 -6.18 -20.37
C GLN A 194 -4.51 -6.98 -19.41
N ASP A 195 -3.48 -6.36 -18.86
CA ASP A 195 -2.57 -6.98 -17.88
C ASP A 195 -2.57 -6.18 -16.56
N HIS A 196 -3.46 -6.57 -15.67
CA HIS A 196 -3.68 -5.87 -14.39
C HIS A 196 -3.21 -6.68 -13.19
N LYS A 197 -2.09 -7.37 -13.30
CA LYS A 197 -1.51 -8.15 -12.18
C LYS A 197 -1.44 -7.32 -10.90
N GLY A 198 -2.18 -7.74 -9.87
CA GLY A 198 -2.23 -7.06 -8.59
C GLY A 198 -3.00 -5.73 -8.56
N LEU A 199 -3.50 -5.23 -9.70
CA LEU A 199 -4.34 -4.03 -9.75
C LEU A 199 -5.82 -4.43 -9.75
N TYR A 200 -6.56 -3.95 -8.78
CA TYR A 200 -7.97 -4.26 -8.54
C TYR A 200 -8.81 -2.97 -8.43
N PRO A 201 -10.14 -3.04 -8.47
CA PRO A 201 -11.02 -1.87 -8.39
C PRO A 201 -10.72 -0.89 -7.26
N LEU A 202 -10.37 -1.39 -6.08
CA LEU A 202 -10.02 -0.59 -4.92
C LEU A 202 -8.50 -0.48 -4.70
N GLY A 203 -7.71 -0.59 -5.77
CA GLY A 203 -6.28 -0.37 -5.77
C GLY A 203 -5.45 -1.65 -5.79
N TYR A 204 -4.13 -1.47 -5.86
CA TYR A 204 -3.16 -2.55 -5.87
C TYR A 204 -3.22 -3.38 -4.58
N ASN A 205 -3.12 -4.70 -4.69
CA ASN A 205 -2.96 -5.62 -3.57
C ASN A 205 -2.10 -6.82 -3.99
N LEU A 206 -1.38 -7.42 -3.02
CA LEU A 206 -0.57 -8.62 -3.25
C LEU A 206 -1.43 -9.88 -3.45
N THR A 207 -2.61 -9.90 -2.86
CA THR A 207 -3.54 -11.03 -2.94
C THR A 207 -4.79 -10.68 -3.74
N PRO A 208 -5.37 -11.64 -4.50
CA PRO A 208 -6.62 -11.45 -5.22
C PRO A 208 -7.75 -10.99 -4.30
N SER A 209 -8.35 -9.85 -4.62
CA SER A 209 -9.42 -9.21 -3.83
C SER A 209 -10.08 -8.09 -4.64
N PHE A 210 -10.85 -7.23 -4.00
CA PHE A 210 -11.24 -5.96 -4.61
C PHE A 210 -10.13 -4.91 -4.59
N GLY A 211 -9.03 -5.16 -3.89
CA GLY A 211 -7.91 -4.25 -3.73
C GLY A 211 -7.57 -3.96 -2.27
N PHE A 212 -6.52 -3.18 -2.04
CA PHE A 212 -6.08 -2.79 -0.71
C PHE A 212 -7.08 -1.84 -0.04
N GLY A 213 -7.60 -0.89 -0.81
CA GLY A 213 -8.64 0.04 -0.36
C GLY A 213 -8.12 1.18 0.50
N SER A 214 -6.83 1.54 0.42
CA SER A 214 -6.36 2.72 1.16
C SER A 214 -7.09 3.98 0.65
N PHE A 215 -7.41 4.89 1.57
CA PHE A 215 -8.12 6.13 1.26
C PHE A 215 -7.32 7.31 1.79
N CYS A 216 -6.10 7.43 1.28
CA CYS A 216 -5.15 8.43 1.72
C CYS A 216 -4.23 8.87 0.58
N ALA A 217 -4.07 10.18 0.45
CA ALA A 217 -3.09 10.81 -0.42
C ALA A 217 -2.25 11.78 0.41
N THR A 218 -1.02 12.01 -0.01
CA THR A 218 -0.16 13.08 0.49
C THR A 218 -0.08 14.20 -0.56
N ASP A 219 0.44 15.35 -0.20
CA ASP A 219 0.70 16.44 -1.16
C ASP A 219 1.70 16.03 -2.26
N LEU A 220 2.48 14.99 -1.99
CA LEU A 220 3.52 14.50 -2.91
C LEU A 220 2.99 13.42 -3.86
N ASN A 221 2.03 12.60 -3.42
CA ASN A 221 1.60 11.43 -4.19
C ASN A 221 0.29 10.84 -3.70
N ILE A 222 -0.41 10.12 -4.61
CA ILE A 222 -1.45 9.15 -4.29
C ILE A 222 -0.90 7.74 -4.49
N SER A 223 -1.13 6.85 -3.53
CA SER A 223 -0.69 5.46 -3.63
C SER A 223 -1.48 4.68 -4.68
N ASN A 224 -0.84 3.74 -5.37
CA ASN A 224 -1.53 2.77 -6.23
C ASN A 224 -2.43 1.81 -5.45
N THR A 225 -2.31 1.75 -4.12
CA THR A 225 -3.21 0.99 -3.22
C THR A 225 -4.54 1.70 -2.96
N CYS A 226 -4.67 2.97 -3.38
CA CYS A 226 -5.94 3.68 -3.38
C CYS A 226 -6.84 3.19 -4.52
N PRO A 227 -8.18 3.35 -4.41
CA PRO A 227 -9.11 3.01 -5.47
C PRO A 227 -8.70 3.59 -6.82
N ILE A 228 -8.74 2.78 -7.86
CA ILE A 228 -8.28 3.19 -9.20
C ILE A 228 -9.09 4.35 -9.77
N VAL A 229 -10.34 4.51 -9.37
CA VAL A 229 -11.19 5.65 -9.75
C VAL A 229 -10.59 7.01 -9.37
N LEU A 230 -9.69 7.06 -8.38
CA LEU A 230 -9.07 8.31 -7.93
C LEU A 230 -7.86 8.72 -8.78
N TRP A 231 -7.14 7.78 -9.38
CA TRP A 231 -5.83 8.07 -9.98
C TRP A 231 -5.57 7.42 -11.34
N TRP A 232 -6.37 6.41 -11.76
CA TRP A 232 -6.21 5.76 -13.06
C TRP A 232 -6.80 6.65 -14.16
N GLY A 233 -6.02 6.89 -15.19
CA GLY A 233 -6.42 7.67 -16.35
C GLY A 233 -5.37 8.68 -16.77
N ASN A 234 -5.41 9.05 -18.05
CA ASN A 234 -4.56 10.08 -18.59
C ASN A 234 -5.37 10.98 -19.52
N VAL A 235 -5.44 12.26 -19.21
CA VAL A 235 -6.18 13.26 -19.98
C VAL A 235 -5.43 13.72 -21.25
N ILE A 236 -4.15 13.38 -21.35
CA ILE A 236 -3.26 13.89 -22.42
C ILE A 236 -3.12 12.88 -23.54
N GLU A 237 -3.09 11.59 -23.23
CA GLU A 237 -2.89 10.50 -24.20
C GLU A 237 -4.23 9.86 -24.56
N LYS A 238 -4.67 10.07 -25.81
CA LYS A 238 -5.90 9.47 -26.35
C LYS A 238 -5.61 8.13 -27.01
N GLY A 239 -6.55 7.19 -26.90
CA GLY A 239 -6.51 5.92 -27.63
C GLY A 239 -5.79 4.77 -26.92
N ASN A 240 -5.53 4.88 -25.62
CA ASN A 240 -4.97 3.80 -24.80
C ASN A 240 -5.91 3.39 -23.64
N GLU A 241 -5.51 2.43 -22.85
CA GLU A 241 -6.29 1.91 -21.70
C GLU A 241 -6.61 2.97 -20.62
N LEU A 242 -5.90 4.10 -20.63
CA LEU A 242 -6.07 5.20 -19.68
C LEU A 242 -7.16 6.18 -20.11
N ASP A 243 -7.64 6.11 -21.35
CA ASP A 243 -8.64 7.03 -21.92
C ASP A 243 -10.06 6.78 -21.38
N CYS A 244 -10.27 5.69 -20.67
CA CYS A 244 -11.59 5.26 -20.20
C CYS A 244 -12.11 6.02 -18.96
N TRP A 245 -11.25 6.82 -18.31
CA TRP A 245 -11.59 7.49 -17.06
C TRP A 245 -10.82 8.80 -16.85
N TYR A 246 -11.48 9.79 -16.23
CA TYR A 246 -10.88 11.07 -15.84
C TYR A 246 -10.69 11.08 -14.30
N PRO A 247 -9.46 10.87 -13.79
CA PRO A 247 -9.24 10.75 -12.35
C PRO A 247 -9.21 12.11 -11.65
N LEU A 248 -9.61 12.12 -10.38
CA LEU A 248 -9.53 13.28 -9.51
C LEU A 248 -8.07 13.68 -9.19
N LEU A 249 -7.20 12.68 -9.03
CA LEU A 249 -5.79 12.82 -8.67
C LEU A 249 -4.94 12.06 -9.70
N PRO A 250 -4.77 12.60 -10.93
CA PRO A 250 -4.08 11.89 -11.99
C PRO A 250 -2.65 11.59 -11.58
N ARG A 251 -2.30 10.31 -11.55
CA ARG A 251 -0.94 9.86 -11.32
C ARG A 251 -0.21 9.82 -12.66
N ARG A 252 1.06 10.26 -12.67
CA ARG A 252 1.91 10.02 -13.83
C ARG A 252 2.21 8.53 -13.91
N ILE A 253 1.48 7.84 -14.78
CA ILE A 253 1.60 6.40 -14.99
C ILE A 253 2.74 6.21 -15.96
N SER A 254 3.83 5.61 -15.52
CA SER A 254 4.92 5.15 -16.38
C SER A 254 4.60 3.73 -16.89
N ASN A 255 5.32 3.27 -17.93
CA ASN A 255 5.22 1.87 -18.37
C ASN A 255 5.52 0.88 -17.23
N ALA A 256 6.33 1.27 -16.24
CA ALA A 256 6.57 0.50 -15.02
C ALA A 256 5.35 0.48 -14.07
N ASP A 257 4.46 1.47 -14.13
CA ASP A 257 3.22 1.50 -13.34
C ASP A 257 2.10 0.68 -14.01
N ILE A 258 2.09 0.64 -15.35
CA ILE A 258 1.17 -0.21 -16.14
C ILE A 258 1.59 -1.68 -16.00
N ASN A 259 2.89 -1.93 -15.92
CA ASN A 259 3.45 -3.24 -15.69
C ASN A 259 4.45 -3.20 -14.52
N PRO A 260 3.97 -3.13 -13.27
CA PRO A 260 4.84 -3.08 -12.09
C PRO A 260 5.75 -4.31 -11.94
N PHE A 261 5.55 -5.35 -12.76
CA PHE A 261 6.34 -6.59 -12.76
C PHE A 261 7.50 -6.60 -13.76
N ASN A 262 7.61 -5.62 -14.67
CA ASN A 262 8.80 -5.48 -15.52
C ASN A 262 10.05 -4.98 -14.76
N ALA A 263 9.94 -4.70 -13.46
CA ALA A 263 11.07 -4.43 -12.59
C ALA A 263 11.26 -5.63 -11.65
N ASP A 264 11.99 -6.66 -12.11
CA ASP A 264 12.62 -7.73 -11.27
C ASP A 264 11.76 -8.24 -10.08
N TRP A 265 10.49 -8.59 -10.34
CA TRP A 265 9.65 -9.24 -9.35
C TRP A 265 9.83 -10.75 -9.44
N GLU A 266 10.58 -11.33 -8.53
CA GLU A 266 10.47 -12.74 -8.19
C GLU A 266 9.39 -12.87 -7.11
N PRO A 267 8.43 -13.81 -7.26
CA PRO A 267 7.48 -14.12 -6.20
C PRO A 267 8.29 -14.53 -4.95
N GLU A 268 8.11 -13.81 -3.85
CA GLU A 268 8.59 -14.34 -2.57
C GLU A 268 7.82 -15.64 -2.33
N GLU A 269 8.49 -16.78 -2.42
CA GLU A 269 7.96 -18.05 -1.93
C GLU A 269 7.66 -17.82 -0.44
N ILE A 270 6.38 -17.80 -0.12
CA ILE A 270 5.94 -17.86 1.27
C ILE A 270 6.15 -19.32 1.64
N GLU A 271 7.30 -19.62 2.27
CA GLU A 271 7.44 -20.88 2.98
C GLU A 271 6.39 -20.85 4.09
N ASP A 272 5.35 -21.66 3.91
CA ASP A 272 4.35 -21.97 4.93
C ASP A 272 5.07 -22.81 6.01
N ASP A 273 5.43 -22.19 7.15
CA ASP A 273 5.73 -22.83 8.42
C ASP A 273 4.47 -23.00 9.27
#